data_f40a0be586b662dd46e3e9cefbebdadf
#
_entry.id   f40a0be586b662dd46e3e9cefbebdadf
#
_cell.length_a   1.000
_cell.length_b   1.000
_cell.length_c   1.000
_cell.angle_alpha   90.00
_cell.angle_beta   90.00
_cell.angle_gamma   90.00
#
_symmetry.space_group_name_H-M   'P 1'
#
loop_
_entity.id
_entity.type
_entity.pdbx_description
1 polymer ?
#
loop_
_entity_poly.entity_id
_entity_poly.type
_entity_poly.pdbx_seq_one_letter_code
_entity_poly.pdbx_strand_id
1 'polypeptide(L)'
;MTNKITDRIKLGETDIYVSPVGFGVLPMGPGQLALPVETGAELIVYALEQGINFIDTAQYYRTHGYIRRALEMLGGRGERPVISSKTLATDYEQAAAAIEEERRALGVECIDIFLMHELRSGQFAERHGAWRALQDAKAAGKVRAIGASTHHVDVVEELASVPACDIIFPLINYAGMGIRRGRSAASAADMEQAIAKASAAGKGIYTMKALGGGNLAAHYQEALNYAFSRQGVSSVMLGFGCRHDIDDIVSYLDGTMSPDYNPDVSSKRVRVNHEDCEGCGTCIPVCASGAISFSDADGLAVIDQSRCVTCGYCAQACPVRAIIMY
;
A
#
# COMPACT_ATOMS: atom_id res chain seq x y z
N MET A 1 21.87 -0.90 10.00
CA MET A 1 21.21 -1.54 11.16
C MET A 1 19.76 -1.70 10.77
N THR A 2 19.21 -2.90 10.81
CA THR A 2 17.77 -3.13 10.62
C THR A 2 17.04 -2.68 11.88
N ASN A 3 15.99 -1.88 11.72
CA ASN A 3 15.12 -1.48 12.83
C ASN A 3 14.41 -2.73 13.37
N LYS A 4 14.21 -2.80 14.70
CA LYS A 4 13.37 -3.84 15.31
C LYS A 4 11.90 -3.53 15.09
N ILE A 5 11.07 -4.56 15.09
CA ILE A 5 9.61 -4.39 14.88
C ILE A 5 8.95 -3.45 15.91
N THR A 6 9.53 -3.39 17.12
CA THR A 6 9.06 -2.54 18.22
C THR A 6 9.56 -1.10 18.15
N ASP A 7 10.47 -0.77 17.24
CA ASP A 7 10.94 0.60 17.09
C ASP A 7 9.80 1.51 16.62
N ARG A 8 9.89 2.78 17.01
CA ARG A 8 8.93 3.82 16.61
C ARG A 8 9.68 4.91 15.85
N ILE A 9 9.40 4.97 14.55
CA ILE A 9 10.09 5.86 13.61
C ILE A 9 9.16 7.03 13.30
N LYS A 10 9.68 8.23 13.44
CA LYS A 10 8.93 9.45 13.14
C LYS A 10 8.65 9.56 11.64
N LEU A 11 7.40 9.85 11.26
CA LEU A 11 7.02 10.12 9.88
C LEU A 11 7.29 11.59 9.51
N GLY A 12 8.47 11.83 8.93
CA GLY A 12 8.87 13.19 8.52
C GLY A 12 8.84 14.20 9.67
N GLU A 13 8.26 15.36 9.42
CA GLU A 13 8.12 16.42 10.45
C GLU A 13 6.81 16.33 11.26
N THR A 14 5.98 15.29 11.03
CA THR A 14 4.74 15.08 11.80
C THR A 14 5.04 14.65 13.25
N ASP A 15 4.01 14.61 14.09
CA ASP A 15 4.04 14.03 15.44
C ASP A 15 3.62 12.55 15.46
N ILE A 16 3.62 11.88 14.28
CA ILE A 16 3.20 10.50 14.11
C ILE A 16 4.43 9.58 14.12
N TYR A 17 4.38 8.55 14.95
CA TYR A 17 5.43 7.54 15.08
C TYR A 17 4.90 6.16 14.70
N VAL A 18 5.59 5.46 13.81
CA VAL A 18 5.16 4.17 13.25
C VAL A 18 6.22 3.09 13.41
N SER A 19 5.79 1.84 13.44
CA SER A 19 6.68 0.69 13.32
C SER A 19 7.37 0.64 11.95
N PRO A 20 8.55 0.04 11.82
CA PRO A 20 9.27 -0.06 10.54
C PRO A 20 8.49 -0.81 9.47
N VAL A 21 7.54 -1.64 9.86
CA VAL A 21 6.57 -2.31 8.99
C VAL A 21 5.15 -1.90 9.37
N GLY A 22 4.31 -1.67 8.35
CA GLY A 22 2.88 -1.43 8.53
C GLY A 22 2.03 -2.57 7.99
N PHE A 23 0.82 -2.70 8.51
CA PHE A 23 -0.18 -3.69 8.11
C PHE A 23 -1.11 -3.12 7.03
N GLY A 24 -0.91 -3.52 5.78
CA GLY A 24 -1.85 -3.22 4.69
C GLY A 24 -3.01 -4.21 4.70
N VAL A 25 -4.23 -3.74 4.92
CA VAL A 25 -5.41 -4.61 5.07
C VAL A 25 -6.06 -5.03 3.75
N LEU A 26 -5.61 -4.51 2.61
CA LEU A 26 -6.16 -4.84 1.29
C LEU A 26 -6.26 -6.36 1.02
N PRO A 27 -5.26 -7.22 1.34
CA PRO A 27 -5.34 -8.64 1.06
C PRO A 27 -6.50 -9.36 1.74
N MET A 28 -6.91 -8.93 2.93
CA MET A 28 -8.01 -9.56 3.67
C MET A 28 -9.39 -9.24 3.07
N GLY A 29 -9.47 -8.15 2.32
CA GLY A 29 -10.71 -7.59 1.81
C GLY A 29 -11.40 -8.42 0.73
N PRO A 30 -12.65 -8.03 0.38
CA PRO A 30 -13.48 -8.73 -0.61
C PRO A 30 -12.84 -8.75 -2.01
N GLY A 31 -11.94 -7.84 -2.26
CA GLY A 31 -11.16 -7.79 -3.50
C GLY A 31 -10.07 -8.87 -3.60
N GLN A 32 -9.67 -9.56 -2.53
CA GLN A 32 -8.65 -10.61 -2.55
C GLN A 32 -9.10 -11.86 -1.79
N LEU A 33 -8.68 -12.06 -0.55
CA LEU A 33 -8.95 -13.28 0.22
C LEU A 33 -10.38 -13.36 0.76
N ALA A 34 -11.09 -12.22 0.84
CA ALA A 34 -12.45 -12.13 1.38
C ALA A 34 -12.59 -12.85 2.74
N LEU A 35 -11.64 -12.63 3.64
CA LEU A 35 -11.66 -13.27 4.95
C LEU A 35 -12.93 -12.90 5.73
N PRO A 36 -13.44 -13.80 6.60
CA PRO A 36 -14.45 -13.41 7.59
C PRO A 36 -13.95 -12.23 8.44
N VAL A 37 -14.84 -11.30 8.79
CA VAL A 37 -14.46 -10.08 9.54
C VAL A 37 -13.74 -10.43 10.85
N GLU A 38 -14.23 -11.42 11.58
CA GLU A 38 -13.64 -11.87 12.83
C GLU A 38 -12.20 -12.37 12.64
N THR A 39 -11.98 -13.21 11.64
CA THR A 39 -10.64 -13.75 11.29
C THR A 39 -9.66 -12.63 10.92
N GLY A 40 -10.10 -11.68 10.10
CA GLY A 40 -9.24 -10.54 9.74
C GLY A 40 -8.97 -9.60 10.90
N ALA A 41 -9.94 -9.40 11.80
CA ALA A 41 -9.77 -8.62 13.01
C ALA A 41 -8.77 -9.28 13.99
N GLU A 42 -8.87 -10.60 14.19
CA GLU A 42 -7.90 -11.37 14.99
C GLU A 42 -6.48 -11.26 14.42
N LEU A 43 -6.35 -11.24 13.10
CA LEU A 43 -5.06 -11.10 12.44
C LEU A 43 -4.46 -9.70 12.69
N ILE A 44 -5.28 -8.64 12.64
CA ILE A 44 -4.84 -7.28 12.99
C ILE A 44 -4.42 -7.22 14.47
N VAL A 45 -5.23 -7.76 15.38
CA VAL A 45 -4.88 -7.80 16.82
C VAL A 45 -3.56 -8.52 17.03
N TYR A 46 -3.37 -9.67 16.40
CA TYR A 46 -2.12 -10.41 16.47
C TYR A 46 -0.91 -9.58 16.00
N ALA A 47 -1.04 -8.88 14.88
CA ALA A 47 0.03 -8.01 14.36
C ALA A 47 0.39 -6.87 15.34
N LEU A 48 -0.63 -6.27 15.97
CA LEU A 48 -0.43 -5.23 16.99
C LEU A 48 0.28 -5.78 18.23
N GLU A 49 -0.06 -7.00 18.66
CA GLU A 49 0.61 -7.70 19.76
C GLU A 49 2.09 -8.04 19.43
N GLN A 50 2.42 -8.25 18.16
CA GLN A 50 3.80 -8.42 17.70
C GLN A 50 4.59 -7.09 17.60
N GLY A 51 3.94 -5.95 17.79
CA GLY A 51 4.61 -4.63 17.80
C GLY A 51 4.38 -3.79 16.54
N ILE A 52 3.62 -4.27 15.54
CA ILE A 52 3.18 -3.44 14.41
C ILE A 52 2.13 -2.45 14.93
N ASN A 53 2.38 -1.14 14.82
CA ASN A 53 1.41 -0.13 15.27
C ASN A 53 0.80 0.69 14.13
N PHE A 54 1.05 0.32 12.87
CA PHE A 54 0.63 1.08 11.71
C PHE A 54 -0.27 0.25 10.80
N ILE A 55 -1.50 0.72 10.55
CA ILE A 55 -2.52 0.06 9.72
C ILE A 55 -2.85 0.96 8.53
N ASP A 56 -2.87 0.38 7.32
CA ASP A 56 -3.22 1.09 6.09
C ASP A 56 -4.43 0.47 5.40
N THR A 57 -5.45 1.32 5.14
CA THR A 57 -6.67 0.99 4.41
C THR A 57 -6.96 2.04 3.33
N ALA A 58 -8.12 1.95 2.71
CA ALA A 58 -8.69 2.94 1.79
C ALA A 58 -10.19 2.74 1.71
N GLN A 59 -10.94 3.81 1.43
CA GLN A 59 -12.39 3.79 1.17
C GLN A 59 -12.76 2.68 0.19
N TYR A 60 -12.01 2.62 -0.89
CA TYR A 60 -12.18 1.66 -1.96
C TYR A 60 -11.99 0.18 -1.53
N TYR A 61 -11.12 -0.12 -0.55
CA TYR A 61 -10.82 -1.50 -0.14
C TYR A 61 -11.97 -2.19 0.59
N ARG A 62 -12.92 -1.43 1.14
CA ARG A 62 -14.05 -1.95 1.94
C ARG A 62 -13.61 -2.86 3.09
N THR A 63 -12.52 -2.47 3.75
CA THR A 63 -11.87 -3.26 4.81
C THR A 63 -12.02 -2.65 6.22
N HIS A 64 -12.81 -1.60 6.35
CA HIS A 64 -13.04 -0.88 7.61
C HIS A 64 -13.58 -1.78 8.72
N GLY A 65 -14.45 -2.74 8.37
CA GLY A 65 -15.05 -3.68 9.31
C GLY A 65 -14.02 -4.51 10.07
N TYR A 66 -12.93 -4.91 9.42
CA TYR A 66 -11.83 -5.63 10.07
C TYR A 66 -11.12 -4.76 11.11
N ILE A 67 -10.79 -3.51 10.74
CA ILE A 67 -10.09 -2.57 11.62
C ILE A 67 -10.98 -2.19 12.81
N ARG A 68 -12.22 -1.82 12.54
CA ARG A 68 -13.20 -1.48 13.61
C ARG A 68 -13.34 -2.62 14.57
N ARG A 69 -13.53 -3.85 14.08
CA ARG A 69 -13.68 -5.03 14.93
C ARG A 69 -12.40 -5.31 15.74
N ALA A 70 -11.23 -5.14 15.17
CA ALA A 70 -9.96 -5.26 15.89
C ALA A 70 -9.84 -4.24 17.02
N LEU A 71 -10.22 -2.97 16.78
CA LEU A 71 -10.24 -1.93 17.82
C LEU A 71 -11.23 -2.26 18.95
N GLU A 72 -12.41 -2.80 18.62
CA GLU A 72 -13.39 -3.29 19.62
C GLU A 72 -12.81 -4.44 20.45
N MET A 73 -12.14 -5.42 19.84
CA MET A 73 -11.49 -6.55 20.52
C MET A 73 -10.38 -6.08 21.46
N LEU A 74 -9.63 -5.06 21.08
CA LEU A 74 -8.61 -4.46 21.94
C LEU A 74 -9.24 -3.76 23.15
N GLY A 75 -10.43 -3.15 23.01
CA GLY A 75 -11.14 -2.50 24.11
C GLY A 75 -10.30 -1.41 24.82
N GLY A 76 -9.43 -0.73 24.07
CA GLY A 76 -8.51 0.29 24.60
C GLY A 76 -7.24 -0.27 25.25
N ARG A 77 -6.98 -1.58 25.17
CA ARG A 77 -5.72 -2.19 25.64
C ARG A 77 -4.59 -1.93 24.66
N GLY A 78 -3.40 -1.69 25.20
CA GLY A 78 -2.20 -1.47 24.38
C GLY A 78 -2.13 -0.05 23.77
N GLU A 79 -1.18 0.12 22.86
CA GLU A 79 -1.01 1.36 22.10
C GLU A 79 -2.11 1.46 21.02
N ARG A 80 -2.74 2.65 20.92
CA ARG A 80 -3.67 2.89 19.81
C ARG A 80 -2.90 2.86 18.48
N PRO A 81 -3.30 2.03 17.50
CA PRO A 81 -2.61 2.01 16.23
C PRO A 81 -2.77 3.32 15.46
N VAL A 82 -1.74 3.67 14.70
CA VAL A 82 -1.79 4.70 13.67
C VAL A 82 -2.58 4.16 12.48
N ILE A 83 -3.61 4.86 12.05
CA ILE A 83 -4.48 4.46 10.96
C ILE A 83 -4.32 5.42 9.78
N SER A 84 -3.99 4.87 8.62
CA SER A 84 -3.98 5.56 7.33
C SER A 84 -5.16 5.11 6.49
N SER A 85 -5.91 6.07 5.91
CA SER A 85 -6.91 5.81 4.88
C SER A 85 -6.78 6.75 3.69
N LYS A 86 -7.55 6.49 2.63
CA LYS A 86 -7.39 7.18 1.33
C LYS A 86 -8.73 7.28 0.60
N THR A 87 -8.88 8.32 -0.23
CA THR A 87 -10.04 8.48 -1.12
C THR A 87 -9.64 8.74 -2.56
N LEU A 88 -10.43 8.25 -3.50
CA LEU A 88 -10.34 8.55 -4.94
C LEU A 88 -11.11 9.83 -5.33
N ALA A 89 -11.73 10.53 -4.39
CA ALA A 89 -12.48 11.75 -4.63
C ALA A 89 -11.68 12.77 -5.45
N THR A 90 -12.37 13.47 -6.35
CA THR A 90 -11.75 14.44 -7.26
C THR A 90 -12.07 15.88 -6.88
N ASP A 91 -13.20 16.12 -6.22
CA ASP A 91 -13.65 17.44 -5.81
C ASP A 91 -13.76 17.57 -4.28
N TYR A 92 -14.09 18.77 -3.82
CA TYR A 92 -14.15 19.14 -2.40
C TYR A 92 -15.25 18.36 -1.66
N GLU A 93 -16.45 18.34 -2.19
CA GLU A 93 -17.63 17.78 -1.55
C GLU A 93 -17.49 16.26 -1.39
N GLN A 94 -17.02 15.59 -2.43
CA GLN A 94 -16.74 14.14 -2.39
C GLN A 94 -15.66 13.80 -1.36
N ALA A 95 -14.56 14.57 -1.32
CA ALA A 95 -13.49 14.31 -0.38
C ALA A 95 -13.89 14.59 1.07
N ALA A 96 -14.65 15.68 1.32
CA ALA A 96 -15.17 15.98 2.64
C ALA A 96 -16.15 14.90 3.12
N ALA A 97 -17.03 14.42 2.25
CA ALA A 97 -17.94 13.32 2.55
C ALA A 97 -17.19 12.01 2.83
N ALA A 98 -16.15 11.70 2.04
CA ALA A 98 -15.33 10.52 2.21
C ALA A 98 -14.63 10.50 3.57
N ILE A 99 -14.09 11.62 4.03
CA ILE A 99 -13.44 11.73 5.36
C ILE A 99 -14.45 11.40 6.48
N GLU A 100 -15.66 11.92 6.40
CA GLU A 100 -16.69 11.66 7.42
C GLU A 100 -17.20 10.21 7.35
N GLU A 101 -17.30 9.63 6.16
CA GLU A 101 -17.64 8.23 5.97
C GLU A 101 -16.58 7.32 6.60
N GLU A 102 -15.30 7.58 6.32
CA GLU A 102 -14.18 6.82 6.85
C GLU A 102 -14.09 6.87 8.38
N ARG A 103 -14.24 8.05 8.97
CA ARG A 103 -14.25 8.21 10.43
C ARG A 103 -15.37 7.38 11.08
N ARG A 104 -16.58 7.41 10.50
CA ARG A 104 -17.72 6.61 10.96
C ARG A 104 -17.52 5.11 10.75
N ALA A 105 -17.00 4.70 9.59
CA ALA A 105 -16.79 3.30 9.26
C ALA A 105 -15.70 2.67 10.15
N LEU A 106 -14.62 3.39 10.42
CA LEU A 106 -13.55 2.98 11.32
C LEU A 106 -13.93 3.09 12.81
N GLY A 107 -14.95 3.90 13.14
CA GLY A 107 -15.33 4.16 14.52
C GLY A 107 -14.34 5.03 15.29
N VAL A 108 -13.71 6.01 14.62
CA VAL A 108 -12.71 6.91 15.20
C VAL A 108 -13.08 8.37 15.04
N GLU A 109 -12.76 9.19 16.04
CA GLU A 109 -12.97 10.64 15.98
C GLU A 109 -11.97 11.36 15.07
N CYS A 110 -10.76 10.82 14.96
CA CYS A 110 -9.69 11.39 14.14
C CYS A 110 -8.92 10.27 13.45
N ILE A 111 -8.70 10.41 12.13
CA ILE A 111 -7.84 9.52 11.35
C ILE A 111 -6.42 10.08 11.38
N ASP A 112 -5.41 9.25 11.60
CA ASP A 112 -4.04 9.74 11.73
C ASP A 112 -3.48 10.25 10.41
N ILE A 113 -3.71 9.52 9.31
CA ILE A 113 -3.23 9.88 7.98
C ILE A 113 -4.37 9.74 6.97
N PHE A 114 -4.65 10.79 6.19
CA PHE A 114 -5.65 10.70 5.13
C PHE A 114 -5.08 11.17 3.80
N LEU A 115 -5.13 10.32 2.77
CA LEU A 115 -4.42 10.54 1.52
C LEU A 115 -5.38 10.67 0.31
N MET A 116 -4.96 11.45 -0.68
CA MET A 116 -5.46 11.28 -2.04
C MET A 116 -4.95 9.94 -2.57
N HIS A 117 -5.88 9.05 -2.95
CA HIS A 117 -5.53 7.70 -3.39
C HIS A 117 -5.07 7.72 -4.85
N GLU A 118 -3.95 7.03 -5.12
CA GLU A 118 -3.42 6.77 -6.45
C GLU A 118 -3.32 8.02 -7.34
N LEU A 119 -2.65 9.05 -6.83
CA LEU A 119 -2.45 10.27 -7.57
C LEU A 119 -1.50 10.01 -8.75
N ARG A 120 -1.95 10.29 -9.98
CA ARG A 120 -1.19 10.12 -11.21
C ARG A 120 -0.60 11.45 -11.69
N SER A 121 0.36 11.37 -12.61
CA SER A 121 0.99 12.55 -13.23
C SER A 121 -0.05 13.54 -13.76
N GLY A 122 0.07 14.81 -13.35
CA GLY A 122 -0.83 15.90 -13.72
C GLY A 122 -2.14 15.97 -12.95
N GLN A 123 -2.53 14.96 -12.19
CA GLN A 123 -3.81 14.92 -11.50
C GLN A 123 -3.87 15.78 -10.22
N PHE A 124 -2.73 16.21 -9.68
CA PHE A 124 -2.75 17.03 -8.46
C PHE A 124 -3.51 18.34 -8.67
N ALA A 125 -3.28 19.01 -9.80
CA ALA A 125 -4.01 20.22 -10.15
C ALA A 125 -5.51 19.94 -10.41
N GLU A 126 -5.83 18.85 -11.10
CA GLU A 126 -7.22 18.46 -11.41
C GLU A 126 -8.01 18.13 -10.12
N ARG A 127 -7.36 17.52 -9.12
CA ARG A 127 -7.96 17.11 -7.85
C ARG A 127 -7.72 18.14 -6.73
N HIS A 128 -7.43 19.39 -7.06
CA HIS A 128 -7.15 20.45 -6.08
C HIS A 128 -8.35 20.72 -5.14
N GLY A 129 -9.58 20.50 -5.59
CA GLY A 129 -10.78 20.55 -4.73
C GLY A 129 -10.69 19.52 -3.59
N ALA A 130 -10.38 18.27 -3.91
CA ALA A 130 -10.18 17.23 -2.92
C ALA A 130 -9.01 17.57 -1.97
N TRP A 131 -7.91 18.11 -2.49
CA TRP A 131 -6.78 18.55 -1.67
C TRP A 131 -7.18 19.61 -0.63
N ARG A 132 -7.98 20.60 -1.02
CA ARG A 132 -8.51 21.61 -0.09
C ARG A 132 -9.37 20.99 1.00
N ALA A 133 -10.22 20.02 0.68
CA ALA A 133 -11.02 19.32 1.68
C ALA A 133 -10.15 18.57 2.72
N LEU A 134 -9.02 17.98 2.29
CA LEU A 134 -8.06 17.36 3.20
C LEU A 134 -7.42 18.41 4.13
N GLN A 135 -7.03 19.59 3.60
CA GLN A 135 -6.46 20.69 4.38
C GLN A 135 -7.45 21.20 5.45
N ASP A 136 -8.70 21.41 5.06
CA ASP A 136 -9.76 21.86 5.97
C ASP A 136 -10.07 20.80 7.05
N ALA A 137 -10.07 19.52 6.69
CA ALA A 137 -10.23 18.42 7.64
C ALA A 137 -9.07 18.34 8.64
N LYS A 138 -7.83 18.62 8.20
CA LYS A 138 -6.68 18.71 9.09
C LYS A 138 -6.80 19.91 10.02
N ALA A 139 -7.17 21.07 9.51
CA ALA A 139 -7.39 22.28 10.33
C ALA A 139 -8.51 22.08 11.36
N ALA A 140 -9.52 21.28 11.02
CA ALA A 140 -10.64 20.90 11.92
C ALA A 140 -10.30 19.76 12.89
N GLY A 141 -9.09 19.20 12.87
CA GLY A 141 -8.68 18.09 13.74
C GLY A 141 -9.32 16.74 13.41
N LYS A 142 -9.93 16.60 12.23
CA LYS A 142 -10.54 15.34 11.78
C LYS A 142 -9.51 14.35 11.24
N VAL A 143 -8.38 14.88 10.75
CA VAL A 143 -7.20 14.11 10.34
C VAL A 143 -5.95 14.79 10.88
N ARG A 144 -4.87 14.02 11.19
CA ARG A 144 -3.62 14.59 11.73
C ARG A 144 -2.62 14.95 10.64
N ALA A 145 -2.52 14.12 9.62
CA ALA A 145 -1.60 14.33 8.50
C ALA A 145 -2.28 14.04 7.17
N ILE A 146 -1.90 14.78 6.13
CA ILE A 146 -2.46 14.65 4.78
C ILE A 146 -1.36 14.46 3.73
N GLY A 147 -1.73 13.89 2.58
CA GLY A 147 -0.78 13.64 1.50
C GLY A 147 -1.39 12.86 0.35
N ALA A 148 -0.57 12.08 -0.35
CA ALA A 148 -1.06 11.21 -1.42
C ALA A 148 -0.28 9.90 -1.52
N SER A 149 -0.96 8.86 -2.03
CA SER A 149 -0.33 7.64 -2.52
C SER A 149 -0.12 7.74 -4.04
N THR A 150 0.97 7.19 -4.54
CA THR A 150 1.30 7.28 -5.97
C THR A 150 2.23 6.16 -6.43
N HIS A 151 2.15 5.83 -7.72
CA HIS A 151 3.11 5.00 -8.44
C HIS A 151 4.07 5.84 -9.31
N HIS A 152 3.94 7.17 -9.28
CA HIS A 152 4.59 8.08 -10.22
C HIS A 152 5.71 8.89 -9.55
N VAL A 153 6.89 8.86 -10.16
CA VAL A 153 8.09 9.57 -9.69
C VAL A 153 7.88 11.09 -9.69
N ASP A 154 7.33 11.61 -10.79
CA ASP A 154 7.03 13.05 -10.97
C ASP A 154 6.00 13.57 -9.96
N VAL A 155 5.06 12.73 -9.52
CA VAL A 155 4.13 13.08 -8.44
C VAL A 155 4.85 13.18 -7.08
N VAL A 156 5.79 12.27 -6.79
CA VAL A 156 6.60 12.37 -5.57
C VAL A 156 7.42 13.65 -5.58
N GLU A 157 8.05 13.99 -6.72
CA GLU A 157 8.82 15.22 -6.90
C GLU A 157 7.95 16.48 -6.75
N GLU A 158 6.72 16.49 -7.29
CA GLU A 158 5.74 17.57 -7.15
C GLU A 158 5.35 17.77 -5.69
N LEU A 159 4.91 16.69 -5.02
CA LEU A 159 4.46 16.73 -3.62
C LEU A 159 5.58 17.09 -2.64
N ALA A 160 6.83 16.77 -2.95
CA ALA A 160 7.98 17.20 -2.15
C ALA A 160 8.04 18.73 -2.00
N SER A 161 7.53 19.47 -2.99
CA SER A 161 7.52 20.93 -3.04
C SER A 161 6.24 21.56 -2.49
N VAL A 162 5.22 20.76 -2.11
CA VAL A 162 3.95 21.25 -1.57
C VAL A 162 4.06 21.39 -0.05
N PRO A 163 4.06 22.62 0.52
CA PRO A 163 4.28 22.81 1.95
C PRO A 163 3.26 22.09 2.84
N ALA A 164 1.99 22.07 2.43
CA ALA A 164 0.89 21.44 3.17
C ALA A 164 0.85 19.89 3.04
N CYS A 165 1.71 19.29 2.22
CA CYS A 165 1.82 17.84 2.13
C CYS A 165 2.71 17.32 3.25
N ASP A 166 2.16 16.50 4.14
CA ASP A 166 2.90 15.90 5.25
C ASP A 166 3.49 14.55 4.84
N ILE A 167 2.72 13.75 4.11
CA ILE A 167 2.98 12.32 3.86
C ILE A 167 2.96 12.01 2.37
N ILE A 168 3.91 11.22 1.92
CA ILE A 168 3.90 10.63 0.59
C ILE A 168 4.03 9.11 0.72
N PHE A 169 3.16 8.38 0.03
CA PHE A 169 3.09 6.93 0.03
C PHE A 169 3.39 6.38 -1.38
N PRO A 170 4.68 6.31 -1.77
CA PRO A 170 5.08 5.86 -3.10
C PRO A 170 5.19 4.35 -3.21
N LEU A 171 5.04 3.84 -4.44
CA LEU A 171 5.39 2.49 -4.82
C LEU A 171 6.91 2.38 -4.98
N ILE A 172 7.53 1.36 -4.35
CA ILE A 172 8.92 1.01 -4.65
C ILE A 172 9.17 -0.48 -4.46
N ASN A 173 9.97 -1.07 -5.36
CA ASN A 173 10.54 -2.41 -5.26
C ASN A 173 11.82 -2.48 -6.09
N TYR A 174 12.70 -3.46 -5.81
CA TYR A 174 14.01 -3.57 -6.47
C TYR A 174 13.91 -3.81 -8.00
N ALA A 175 12.82 -4.42 -8.46
CA ALA A 175 12.61 -4.73 -9.87
C ALA A 175 12.02 -3.54 -10.67
N GLY A 176 11.68 -2.41 -10.01
CA GLY A 176 11.06 -1.25 -10.64
C GLY A 176 9.64 -1.50 -11.16
N MET A 177 9.01 -2.61 -10.76
CA MET A 177 7.69 -3.02 -11.27
C MET A 177 6.62 -2.00 -10.89
N GLY A 178 5.98 -1.41 -11.91
CA GLY A 178 4.88 -0.46 -11.77
C GLY A 178 5.28 0.97 -11.44
N ILE A 179 6.58 1.28 -11.41
CA ILE A 179 7.06 2.65 -11.25
C ILE A 179 6.90 3.38 -12.59
N ARG A 180 6.38 4.60 -12.54
CA ARG A 180 6.08 5.41 -13.71
C ARG A 180 6.60 6.84 -13.59
N ARG A 181 6.77 7.48 -14.75
CA ARG A 181 6.95 8.93 -14.91
C ARG A 181 6.11 9.36 -16.11
N GLY A 182 5.08 10.17 -15.87
CA GLY A 182 4.09 10.44 -16.90
C GLY A 182 3.44 9.14 -17.38
N ARG A 183 3.43 8.92 -18.69
CA ARG A 183 2.89 7.70 -19.32
C ARG A 183 3.93 6.59 -19.51
N SER A 184 5.19 6.83 -19.16
CA SER A 184 6.29 5.89 -19.37
C SER A 184 6.63 5.12 -18.09
N ALA A 185 7.22 3.93 -18.23
CA ALA A 185 7.87 3.24 -17.12
C ALA A 185 9.07 4.06 -16.63
N ALA A 186 9.33 3.99 -15.33
CA ALA A 186 10.49 4.57 -14.69
C ALA A 186 11.23 3.52 -13.86
N SER A 187 12.47 3.79 -13.50
CA SER A 187 13.30 2.85 -12.75
C SER A 187 13.09 2.96 -11.23
N ALA A 188 13.54 1.93 -10.51
CA ALA A 188 13.63 1.97 -9.07
C ALA A 188 14.56 3.12 -8.59
N ALA A 189 15.65 3.36 -9.30
CA ALA A 189 16.60 4.44 -9.00
C ALA A 189 15.97 5.84 -9.12
N ASP A 190 15.09 6.06 -10.10
CA ASP A 190 14.36 7.33 -10.23
C ASP A 190 13.46 7.55 -9.01
N MET A 191 12.76 6.52 -8.55
CA MET A 191 11.88 6.60 -7.38
C MET A 191 12.69 6.80 -6.09
N GLU A 192 13.85 6.13 -5.95
CA GLU A 192 14.76 6.34 -4.82
C GLU A 192 15.21 7.80 -4.69
N GLN A 193 15.59 8.41 -5.81
CA GLN A 193 16.01 9.82 -5.84
C GLN A 193 14.86 10.75 -5.45
N ALA A 194 13.65 10.50 -5.95
CA ALA A 194 12.47 11.28 -5.61
C ALA A 194 12.11 11.14 -4.12
N ILE A 195 12.17 9.91 -3.56
CA ILE A 195 11.95 9.64 -2.13
C ILE A 195 12.99 10.38 -1.28
N ALA A 196 14.28 10.27 -1.62
CA ALA A 196 15.34 10.94 -0.87
C ALA A 196 15.14 12.46 -0.85
N LYS A 197 14.78 13.07 -1.99
CA LYS A 197 14.46 14.49 -2.10
C LYS A 197 13.25 14.89 -1.25
N ALA A 198 12.17 14.09 -1.29
CA ALA A 198 10.97 14.35 -0.52
C ALA A 198 11.22 14.22 1.00
N SER A 199 11.96 13.20 1.42
CA SER A 199 12.38 13.04 2.82
C SER A 199 13.27 14.20 3.29
N ALA A 200 14.21 14.65 2.47
CA ALA A 200 15.04 15.81 2.78
C ALA A 200 14.23 17.12 2.90
N ALA A 201 13.06 17.19 2.24
CA ALA A 201 12.09 18.28 2.37
C ALA A 201 11.14 18.11 3.58
N GLY A 202 11.43 17.18 4.50
CA GLY A 202 10.66 16.95 5.72
C GLY A 202 9.40 16.09 5.55
N LYS A 203 9.16 15.52 4.36
CA LYS A 203 7.98 14.68 4.15
C LYS A 203 8.12 13.32 4.83
N GLY A 204 7.06 12.85 5.47
CA GLY A 204 6.97 11.49 5.98
C GLY A 204 6.77 10.51 4.83
N ILE A 205 7.65 9.51 4.73
CA ILE A 205 7.60 8.52 3.65
C ILE A 205 7.38 7.14 4.24
N TYR A 206 6.32 6.48 3.81
CA TYR A 206 6.18 5.04 3.94
C TYR A 206 5.87 4.45 2.57
N THR A 207 6.27 3.20 2.30
CA THR A 207 6.29 2.68 0.93
C THR A 207 5.39 1.48 0.74
N MET A 208 4.91 1.26 -0.48
CA MET A 208 4.08 0.12 -0.84
C MET A 208 4.76 -0.80 -1.86
N LYS A 209 4.22 -2.01 -1.94
CA LYS A 209 4.49 -2.98 -3.01
C LYS A 209 5.95 -3.46 -3.06
N ALA A 210 6.61 -3.55 -1.90
CA ALA A 210 7.96 -4.11 -1.77
C ALA A 210 8.08 -5.50 -2.43
N LEU A 211 7.07 -6.35 -2.26
CA LEU A 211 7.00 -7.67 -2.90
C LEU A 211 6.38 -7.66 -4.30
N GLY A 212 6.33 -6.50 -4.97
CA GLY A 212 5.81 -6.43 -6.32
C GLY A 212 4.35 -6.92 -6.45
N GLY A 213 3.50 -6.83 -5.38
CA GLY A 213 2.15 -7.43 -5.34
C GLY A 213 2.19 -8.94 -5.33
N GLY A 214 3.11 -9.52 -4.60
CA GLY A 214 3.36 -10.95 -4.50
C GLY A 214 4.26 -11.52 -5.60
N ASN A 215 4.48 -10.79 -6.70
CA ASN A 215 5.28 -11.28 -7.84
C ASN A 215 6.79 -11.44 -7.53
N LEU A 216 7.27 -10.82 -6.46
CA LEU A 216 8.66 -10.94 -5.99
C LEU A 216 8.78 -11.85 -4.77
N ALA A 217 7.76 -12.61 -4.42
CA ALA A 217 7.77 -13.50 -3.26
C ALA A 217 8.83 -14.61 -3.37
N ALA A 218 9.17 -15.06 -4.57
CA ALA A 218 10.27 -16.01 -4.80
C ALA A 218 11.67 -15.42 -4.49
N HIS A 219 11.77 -14.10 -4.35
CA HIS A 219 12.98 -13.36 -3.98
C HIS A 219 12.73 -12.56 -2.70
N TYR A 220 12.08 -13.20 -1.72
CA TYR A 220 11.50 -12.56 -0.55
C TYR A 220 12.50 -11.71 0.21
N GLN A 221 13.62 -12.31 0.62
CA GLN A 221 14.63 -11.60 1.41
C GLN A 221 15.31 -10.47 0.62
N GLU A 222 15.59 -10.68 -0.67
CA GLU A 222 16.14 -9.64 -1.53
C GLU A 222 15.19 -8.43 -1.62
N ALA A 223 13.90 -8.70 -1.80
CA ALA A 223 12.88 -7.66 -1.87
C ALA A 223 12.72 -6.90 -0.53
N LEU A 224 12.75 -7.61 0.61
CA LEU A 224 12.72 -7.00 1.93
C LEU A 224 14.00 -6.20 2.21
N ASN A 225 15.18 -6.78 1.97
CA ASN A 225 16.46 -6.10 2.14
C ASN A 225 16.51 -4.79 1.35
N TYR A 226 16.03 -4.82 0.12
CA TYR A 226 15.92 -3.62 -0.70
C TYR A 226 14.97 -2.60 -0.06
N ALA A 227 13.73 -2.97 0.25
CA ALA A 227 12.71 -2.04 0.74
C ALA A 227 13.08 -1.40 2.08
N PHE A 228 13.55 -2.21 3.04
CA PHE A 228 13.90 -1.75 4.39
C PHE A 228 15.23 -0.98 4.47
N SER A 229 16.08 -1.05 3.44
CA SER A 229 17.35 -0.30 3.38
C SER A 229 17.21 1.07 2.71
N ARG A 230 16.02 1.46 2.25
CA ARG A 230 15.84 2.74 1.52
C ARG A 230 16.00 3.95 2.45
N GLN A 231 16.90 4.83 2.07
CA GLN A 231 17.10 6.08 2.80
C GLN A 231 15.83 6.95 2.72
N GLY A 232 15.43 7.50 3.86
CA GLY A 232 14.29 8.40 3.95
C GLY A 232 12.93 7.69 4.06
N VAL A 233 12.88 6.35 4.03
CA VAL A 233 11.68 5.57 4.26
C VAL A 233 11.54 5.26 5.75
N SER A 234 10.41 5.64 6.35
CA SER A 234 10.12 5.40 7.76
C SER A 234 9.42 4.06 8.01
N SER A 235 8.62 3.57 7.05
CA SER A 235 7.89 2.31 7.18
C SER A 235 7.64 1.67 5.82
N VAL A 236 7.62 0.34 5.78
CA VAL A 236 7.27 -0.46 4.60
C VAL A 236 5.92 -1.11 4.83
N MET A 237 4.92 -0.76 4.01
CA MET A 237 3.58 -1.34 4.10
C MET A 237 3.54 -2.69 3.40
N LEU A 238 3.23 -3.74 4.17
CA LEU A 238 3.05 -5.10 3.67
C LEU A 238 1.62 -5.57 3.89
N GLY A 239 1.12 -6.38 2.98
CA GLY A 239 -0.17 -7.05 3.14
C GLY A 239 0.02 -8.43 3.74
N PHE A 240 -0.84 -8.79 4.70
CA PHE A 240 -0.82 -10.08 5.38
C PHE A 240 -2.16 -10.80 5.16
N GLY A 241 -2.11 -12.09 4.89
CA GLY A 241 -3.27 -12.95 4.71
C GLY A 241 -3.44 -13.98 5.82
N CYS A 242 -2.38 -14.25 6.59
CA CYS A 242 -2.38 -15.19 7.70
C CYS A 242 -1.34 -14.81 8.76
N ARG A 243 -1.36 -15.49 9.92
CA ARG A 243 -0.38 -15.24 11.00
C ARG A 243 1.04 -15.53 10.57
N HIS A 244 1.24 -16.55 9.75
CA HIS A 244 2.57 -16.93 9.26
C HIS A 244 3.24 -15.79 8.48
N ASP A 245 2.50 -15.03 7.67
CA ASP A 245 3.04 -13.86 6.97
C ASP A 245 3.57 -12.80 7.96
N ILE A 246 2.93 -12.67 9.13
CA ILE A 246 3.35 -11.75 10.21
C ILE A 246 4.60 -12.29 10.91
N ASP A 247 4.61 -13.58 11.25
CA ASP A 247 5.75 -14.24 11.90
C ASP A 247 7.02 -14.15 11.05
N ASP A 248 6.87 -14.27 9.73
CA ASP A 248 7.95 -14.11 8.77
C ASP A 248 8.58 -12.72 8.85
N ILE A 249 7.77 -11.67 8.82
CA ILE A 249 8.31 -10.30 8.88
C ILE A 249 8.89 -9.97 10.26
N VAL A 250 8.32 -10.51 11.33
CA VAL A 250 8.90 -10.40 12.68
C VAL A 250 10.29 -11.06 12.69
N SER A 251 10.39 -12.29 12.20
CA SER A 251 11.66 -13.04 12.13
C SER A 251 12.69 -12.34 11.27
N TYR A 252 12.27 -11.70 10.17
CA TYR A 252 13.13 -10.91 9.31
C TYR A 252 13.70 -9.69 10.05
N LEU A 253 12.86 -8.90 10.72
CA LEU A 253 13.28 -7.68 11.41
C LEU A 253 14.11 -7.99 12.67
N ASP A 254 13.83 -9.10 13.35
CA ASP A 254 14.61 -9.56 14.51
C ASP A 254 15.92 -10.25 14.11
N GLY A 255 16.17 -10.46 12.81
CA GLY A 255 17.38 -11.10 12.30
C GLY A 255 17.47 -12.60 12.58
N THR A 256 16.33 -13.25 12.86
CA THR A 256 16.23 -14.69 13.14
C THR A 256 15.79 -15.52 11.94
N MET A 257 15.38 -14.88 10.85
CA MET A 257 15.01 -15.56 9.61
C MET A 257 16.18 -16.32 9.01
N SER A 258 15.94 -17.58 8.59
CA SER A 258 16.99 -18.36 7.91
C SER A 258 17.41 -17.67 6.61
N PRO A 259 18.72 -17.63 6.29
CA PRO A 259 19.20 -17.07 5.01
C PRO A 259 18.60 -17.73 3.76
N ASP A 260 18.23 -19.01 3.85
CA ASP A 260 17.64 -19.79 2.75
C ASP A 260 16.10 -19.79 2.78
N TYR A 261 15.48 -18.98 3.66
CA TYR A 261 14.04 -18.94 3.77
C TYR A 261 13.40 -18.33 2.52
N ASN A 262 12.43 -19.03 1.97
CA ASN A 262 11.50 -18.52 0.97
C ASN A 262 10.07 -18.93 1.36
N PRO A 263 9.09 -18.02 1.26
CA PRO A 263 7.71 -18.37 1.55
C PRO A 263 7.17 -19.38 0.53
N ASP A 264 6.31 -20.28 0.99
CA ASP A 264 5.58 -21.18 0.09
C ASP A 264 4.53 -20.38 -0.69
N VAL A 265 4.71 -20.31 -2.00
CA VAL A 265 3.81 -19.62 -2.92
C VAL A 265 2.95 -20.57 -3.75
N SER A 266 2.99 -21.87 -3.46
CA SER A 266 2.28 -22.91 -4.25
C SER A 266 0.76 -22.76 -4.26
N SER A 267 0.18 -22.20 -3.18
CA SER A 267 -1.25 -21.91 -3.07
C SER A 267 -1.66 -20.58 -3.69
N LYS A 268 -0.71 -19.71 -4.04
CA LYS A 268 -0.99 -18.37 -4.57
C LYS A 268 -1.73 -18.43 -5.91
N ARG A 269 -2.52 -17.40 -6.18
CA ARG A 269 -3.24 -17.20 -7.43
C ARG A 269 -2.84 -15.88 -8.05
N VAL A 270 -2.92 -15.78 -9.36
CA VAL A 270 -2.63 -14.55 -10.11
C VAL A 270 -3.94 -14.00 -10.65
N ARG A 271 -4.18 -12.72 -10.48
CA ARG A 271 -5.35 -12.06 -11.06
C ARG A 271 -5.01 -10.67 -11.59
N VAL A 272 -5.89 -10.15 -12.42
CA VAL A 272 -5.85 -8.74 -12.85
C VAL A 272 -6.66 -7.91 -11.85
N ASN A 273 -6.07 -6.84 -11.33
CA ASN A 273 -6.82 -5.79 -10.67
C ASN A 273 -7.39 -4.87 -11.76
N HIS A 274 -8.69 -4.92 -11.97
CA HIS A 274 -9.34 -4.20 -13.07
C HIS A 274 -9.29 -2.68 -12.91
N GLU A 275 -9.07 -2.18 -11.72
CA GLU A 275 -8.95 -0.74 -11.46
C GLU A 275 -7.61 -0.16 -11.88
N ASP A 276 -6.55 -0.96 -11.73
CA ASP A 276 -5.23 -0.61 -12.23
C ASP A 276 -5.10 -0.94 -13.73
N CYS A 277 -5.97 -1.81 -14.28
CA CYS A 277 -5.85 -2.28 -15.66
C CYS A 277 -6.30 -1.22 -16.67
N GLU A 278 -5.41 -0.87 -17.59
CA GLU A 278 -5.68 0.08 -18.70
C GLU A 278 -6.09 -0.61 -20.01
N GLY A 279 -6.31 -1.94 -20.03
CA GLY A 279 -6.69 -2.67 -21.24
C GLY A 279 -5.60 -2.69 -22.32
N CYS A 280 -4.33 -2.42 -22.01
CA CYS A 280 -3.25 -2.27 -22.99
C CYS A 280 -2.82 -3.58 -23.67
N GLY A 281 -3.19 -4.74 -23.13
CA GLY A 281 -2.93 -6.08 -23.72
C GLY A 281 -1.50 -6.60 -23.65
N THR A 282 -0.53 -5.87 -23.08
CA THR A 282 0.89 -6.29 -23.05
C THR A 282 1.12 -7.63 -22.34
N CYS A 283 0.22 -8.01 -21.42
CA CYS A 283 0.26 -9.28 -20.69
C CYS A 283 -0.13 -10.49 -21.55
N ILE A 284 -0.90 -10.31 -22.64
CA ILE A 284 -1.44 -11.41 -23.44
C ILE A 284 -0.34 -12.17 -24.20
N PRO A 285 0.52 -11.52 -24.98
CA PRO A 285 1.53 -12.22 -25.77
C PRO A 285 2.63 -12.88 -24.94
N VAL A 286 2.83 -12.48 -23.69
CA VAL A 286 3.83 -13.08 -22.80
C VAL A 286 3.31 -14.25 -21.99
N CYS A 287 2.01 -14.53 -22.05
CA CYS A 287 1.39 -15.67 -21.37
C CYS A 287 1.63 -16.95 -22.11
N ALA A 288 2.65 -17.72 -21.72
CA ALA A 288 3.04 -18.97 -22.39
C ALA A 288 1.91 -20.05 -22.38
N SER A 289 1.03 -20.03 -21.35
CA SER A 289 -0.12 -20.94 -21.25
C SER A 289 -1.37 -20.43 -21.99
N GLY A 290 -1.32 -19.21 -22.55
CA GLY A 290 -2.46 -18.56 -23.19
C GLY A 290 -3.66 -18.36 -22.28
N ALA A 291 -3.42 -18.19 -20.96
CA ALA A 291 -4.46 -18.03 -19.96
C ALA A 291 -5.04 -16.61 -19.91
N ILE A 292 -4.51 -15.62 -20.66
CA ILE A 292 -4.94 -14.24 -20.58
C ILE A 292 -5.65 -13.82 -21.86
N SER A 293 -6.82 -13.22 -21.71
CA SER A 293 -7.60 -12.64 -22.79
C SER A 293 -8.19 -11.28 -22.35
N PHE A 294 -8.86 -10.60 -23.26
CA PHE A 294 -9.73 -9.47 -22.89
C PHE A 294 -11.11 -9.98 -22.48
N SER A 295 -11.70 -9.29 -21.51
CA SER A 295 -13.12 -9.42 -21.17
C SER A 295 -13.96 -8.74 -22.27
N ASP A 296 -15.02 -9.41 -22.71
CA ASP A 296 -15.97 -8.85 -23.69
C ASP A 296 -16.81 -7.71 -23.10
N ALA A 297 -16.90 -7.63 -21.76
CA ALA A 297 -17.74 -6.66 -21.09
C ALA A 297 -17.12 -5.26 -21.00
N ASP A 298 -15.82 -5.18 -20.73
CA ASP A 298 -15.12 -3.92 -20.41
C ASP A 298 -13.77 -3.76 -21.13
N GLY A 299 -13.35 -4.76 -21.91
CA GLY A 299 -12.06 -4.74 -22.62
C GLY A 299 -10.83 -4.83 -21.73
N LEU A 300 -11.01 -5.14 -20.45
CA LEU A 300 -9.89 -5.33 -19.53
C LEU A 300 -9.33 -6.75 -19.59
N ALA A 301 -8.09 -6.95 -19.19
CA ALA A 301 -7.48 -8.26 -19.18
C ALA A 301 -8.13 -9.16 -18.09
N VAL A 302 -8.36 -10.43 -18.44
CA VAL A 302 -8.83 -11.48 -17.51
C VAL A 302 -7.92 -12.69 -17.59
N ILE A 303 -7.82 -13.43 -16.48
CA ILE A 303 -7.00 -14.65 -16.37
C ILE A 303 -7.88 -15.85 -16.13
N ASP A 304 -7.81 -16.81 -17.05
CA ASP A 304 -8.40 -18.14 -16.85
C ASP A 304 -7.53 -18.93 -15.86
N GLN A 305 -8.05 -19.10 -14.65
CA GLN A 305 -7.35 -19.77 -13.55
C GLN A 305 -7.09 -21.26 -13.83
N SER A 306 -7.88 -21.89 -14.70
CA SER A 306 -7.70 -23.31 -15.07
C SER A 306 -6.48 -23.52 -15.97
N ARG A 307 -6.07 -22.50 -16.70
CA ARG A 307 -4.92 -22.49 -17.62
C ARG A 307 -3.69 -21.81 -17.03
N CYS A 308 -3.87 -20.99 -15.99
CA CYS A 308 -2.78 -20.21 -15.39
C CYS A 308 -1.84 -21.14 -14.61
N VAL A 309 -0.55 -21.09 -14.97
CA VAL A 309 0.52 -21.86 -14.29
C VAL A 309 1.29 -21.01 -13.27
N THR A 310 0.78 -19.85 -12.91
CA THR A 310 1.34 -18.93 -11.88
C THR A 310 2.81 -18.56 -12.10
N CYS A 311 3.28 -18.48 -13.36
CA CYS A 311 4.68 -18.22 -13.71
C CYS A 311 5.12 -16.75 -13.54
N GLY A 312 4.19 -15.79 -13.41
CA GLY A 312 4.48 -14.38 -13.12
C GLY A 312 4.96 -13.51 -14.31
N TYR A 313 5.22 -14.06 -15.51
CA TYR A 313 5.72 -13.25 -16.63
C TYR A 313 4.80 -12.10 -17.04
N CYS A 314 3.49 -12.31 -16.96
CA CYS A 314 2.50 -11.29 -17.26
C CYS A 314 2.58 -10.08 -16.33
N ALA A 315 2.93 -10.31 -15.05
CA ALA A 315 3.08 -9.25 -14.07
C ALA A 315 4.29 -8.35 -14.36
N GLN A 316 5.39 -8.96 -14.85
CA GLN A 316 6.58 -8.21 -15.26
C GLN A 316 6.32 -7.37 -16.52
N ALA A 317 5.49 -7.87 -17.43
CA ALA A 317 5.12 -7.17 -18.67
C ALA A 317 4.07 -6.06 -18.45
N CYS A 318 3.36 -6.05 -17.32
CA CYS A 318 2.30 -5.09 -17.05
C CYS A 318 2.85 -3.71 -16.69
N PRO A 319 2.67 -2.67 -17.55
CA PRO A 319 3.24 -1.34 -17.31
C PRO A 319 2.60 -0.62 -16.12
N VAL A 320 1.35 -0.95 -15.79
CA VAL A 320 0.58 -0.34 -14.69
C VAL A 320 0.50 -1.25 -13.46
N ARG A 321 1.10 -2.43 -13.55
CA ARG A 321 1.15 -3.40 -12.47
C ARG A 321 -0.22 -3.84 -11.94
N ALA A 322 -1.18 -3.95 -12.84
CA ALA A 322 -2.51 -4.45 -12.54
C ALA A 322 -2.55 -5.96 -12.22
N ILE A 323 -1.48 -6.72 -12.50
CA ILE A 323 -1.43 -8.17 -12.25
C ILE A 323 -0.79 -8.42 -10.89
N ILE A 324 -1.55 -9.02 -10.01
CA ILE A 324 -1.17 -9.31 -8.62
C ILE A 324 -1.23 -10.81 -8.33
N MET A 325 -0.35 -11.25 -7.43
CA MET A 325 -0.35 -12.59 -6.83
C MET A 325 -0.86 -12.47 -5.39
N TYR A 326 -1.78 -13.34 -4.96
CA TYR A 326 -2.42 -13.28 -3.64
C TYR A 326 -2.69 -14.69 -3.10
#